data_657e48d114f9edb64954584d2bbd5eef
#
_entry.id   657e48d114f9edb64954584d2bbd5eef
#
_cell.length_a   1.000
_cell.length_b   1.000
_cell.length_c   1.000
_cell.angle_alpha   90.00
_cell.angle_beta   90.00
_cell.angle_gamma   90.00
#
_symmetry.space_group_name_H-M   'P 1'
#
loop_
_entity.id
_entity.type
_entity.pdbx_description
1 polymer ?
#
loop_
_entity_poly.entity_id
_entity_poly.type
_entity_poly.pdbx_seq_one_letter_code
_entity_poly.pdbx_strand_id
1 'polypeptide(L)'
;LIIILEGPDGSGKTTLAKKIAKRFDGNRIHTGGKMYTSKEFHKRVDYLITLSKGSAVNVIDRVPWISEMVYSKALSREPLAPEHKMLKLMKIIRQKVIYCRPSTLSIDSMIVDPNKTHKSREFYETIKSNYPKIVDGYDNLFSMTLPFRHIKYDHVNDHLSKV
;
A
#
# COMPACT_ATOMS: atom_id res chain seq x y z
N LEU A 1 2.13 -17.86 -3.00
CA LEU A 1 2.80 -16.66 -3.54
C LEU A 1 2.10 -15.39 -3.08
N ILE A 2 2.85 -14.44 -2.54
CA ILE A 2 2.32 -13.12 -2.16
C ILE A 2 2.84 -12.06 -3.13
N ILE A 3 1.91 -11.28 -3.68
CA ILE A 3 2.19 -10.09 -4.50
C ILE A 3 1.53 -8.90 -3.78
N ILE A 4 2.31 -7.90 -3.42
CA ILE A 4 1.85 -6.72 -2.71
C ILE A 4 1.85 -5.51 -3.65
N LEU A 5 0.78 -4.75 -3.64
CA LEU A 5 0.69 -3.47 -4.31
C LEU A 5 0.70 -2.35 -3.27
N GLU A 6 1.66 -1.44 -3.39
CA GLU A 6 1.81 -0.28 -2.52
C GLU A 6 1.88 1.02 -3.32
N GLY A 7 1.60 2.12 -2.66
CA GLY A 7 1.63 3.45 -3.26
C GLY A 7 0.53 4.37 -2.75
N PRO A 8 0.54 5.65 -3.16
CA PRO A 8 -0.43 6.65 -2.69
C PRO A 8 -1.87 6.34 -3.11
N ASP A 9 -2.83 7.02 -2.54
CA ASP A 9 -4.22 6.91 -2.99
C ASP A 9 -4.33 7.38 -4.46
N GLY A 10 -5.25 6.78 -5.24
CA GLY A 10 -5.40 7.10 -6.66
C GLY A 10 -4.35 6.48 -7.61
N SER A 11 -3.36 5.76 -7.12
CA SER A 11 -2.25 5.21 -7.94
C SER A 11 -2.56 3.92 -8.71
N GLY A 12 -3.83 3.57 -8.90
CA GLY A 12 -4.24 2.43 -9.73
C GLY A 12 -4.09 1.04 -9.08
N LYS A 13 -3.69 0.94 -7.81
CA LYS A 13 -3.47 -0.33 -7.09
C LYS A 13 -4.62 -1.32 -7.22
N THR A 14 -5.83 -0.88 -6.88
CA THR A 14 -7.01 -1.74 -6.87
C THR A 14 -7.33 -2.30 -8.26
N THR A 15 -7.13 -1.50 -9.30
CA THR A 15 -7.32 -1.93 -10.69
C THR A 15 -6.27 -2.96 -11.08
N LEU A 16 -5.00 -2.70 -10.76
CA LEU A 16 -3.90 -3.63 -11.03
C LEU A 16 -4.06 -4.92 -10.22
N ALA A 17 -4.46 -4.84 -8.93
CA ALA A 17 -4.72 -6.01 -8.10
C ALA A 17 -5.77 -6.94 -8.71
N LYS A 18 -6.86 -6.38 -9.25
CA LYS A 18 -7.90 -7.15 -9.95
C LYS A 18 -7.35 -7.84 -11.21
N LYS A 19 -6.56 -7.12 -12.02
CA LYS A 19 -5.93 -7.68 -13.24
C LYS A 19 -5.00 -8.85 -12.90
N ILE A 20 -4.13 -8.68 -11.89
CA ILE A 20 -3.18 -9.71 -11.47
C ILE A 20 -3.90 -10.92 -10.87
N ALA A 21 -4.84 -10.71 -9.94
CA ALA A 21 -5.59 -11.80 -9.33
C ALA A 21 -6.32 -12.64 -10.38
N LYS A 22 -6.98 -11.99 -11.35
CA LYS A 22 -7.63 -12.68 -12.48
C LYS A 22 -6.62 -13.48 -13.33
N ARG A 23 -5.44 -12.92 -13.60
CA ARG A 23 -4.40 -13.56 -14.46
C ARG A 23 -3.83 -14.82 -13.85
N PHE A 24 -3.71 -14.88 -12.52
CA PHE A 24 -3.07 -15.98 -11.78
C PHE A 24 -4.08 -16.85 -11.01
N ASP A 25 -5.36 -16.70 -11.27
CA ASP A 25 -6.43 -17.39 -10.51
C ASP A 25 -6.21 -17.26 -9.00
N GLY A 26 -5.89 -16.05 -8.58
CA GLY A 26 -5.50 -15.74 -7.20
C GLY A 26 -6.55 -14.96 -6.42
N ASN A 27 -6.37 -14.90 -5.12
CA ASN A 27 -7.22 -14.13 -4.23
C ASN A 27 -6.79 -12.65 -4.21
N ARG A 28 -7.73 -11.73 -4.39
CA ARG A 28 -7.50 -10.32 -4.11
C ARG A 28 -7.88 -9.99 -2.68
N ILE A 29 -6.94 -9.47 -1.92
CA ILE A 29 -7.10 -9.13 -0.51
C ILE A 29 -6.86 -7.63 -0.36
N HIS A 30 -7.85 -6.93 0.16
CA HIS A 30 -7.73 -5.51 0.48
C HIS A 30 -7.56 -5.35 1.99
N THR A 31 -6.38 -4.91 2.41
CA THR A 31 -6.08 -4.63 3.82
C THR A 31 -5.99 -3.13 4.11
N GLY A 32 -6.23 -2.32 3.08
CA GLY A 32 -6.25 -0.87 3.19
C GLY A 32 -7.41 -0.36 4.07
N GLY A 33 -7.35 0.92 4.36
CA GLY A 33 -8.27 1.59 5.26
C GLY A 33 -7.57 2.05 6.53
N LYS A 34 -8.12 3.11 7.13
CA LYS A 34 -7.57 3.71 8.35
C LYS A 34 -7.55 2.66 9.46
N MET A 35 -6.43 2.52 10.12
CA MET A 35 -6.29 1.80 11.39
C MET A 35 -6.25 2.84 12.50
N TYR A 36 -6.93 2.57 13.59
CA TYR A 36 -7.03 3.52 14.71
C TYR A 36 -6.22 3.06 15.92
N THR A 37 -5.91 1.78 15.99
CA THR A 37 -5.26 1.18 17.15
C THR A 37 -4.14 0.23 16.76
N SER A 38 -3.15 0.11 17.64
CA SER A 38 -2.08 -0.90 17.54
C SER A 38 -2.65 -2.33 17.48
N LYS A 39 -3.77 -2.60 18.17
CA LYS A 39 -4.45 -3.90 18.13
C LYS A 39 -4.96 -4.25 16.73
N GLU A 40 -5.57 -3.30 16.03
CA GLU A 40 -6.01 -3.50 14.64
C GLU A 40 -4.82 -3.72 13.70
N PHE A 41 -3.73 -2.96 13.91
CA PHE A 41 -2.50 -3.17 13.16
C PHE A 41 -1.99 -4.60 13.30
N HIS A 42 -1.81 -5.09 14.53
CA HIS A 42 -1.32 -6.44 14.79
C HIS A 42 -2.25 -7.53 14.24
N LYS A 43 -3.58 -7.37 14.40
CA LYS A 43 -4.55 -8.32 13.83
C LYS A 43 -4.41 -8.45 12.31
N ARG A 44 -4.20 -7.34 11.59
CA ARG A 44 -3.98 -7.37 10.14
C ARG A 44 -2.64 -8.00 9.77
N VAL A 45 -1.59 -7.73 10.54
CA VAL A 45 -0.27 -8.34 10.37
C VAL A 45 -0.36 -9.86 10.52
N ASP A 46 -0.97 -10.35 11.60
CA ASP A 46 -1.11 -11.78 11.88
C ASP A 46 -1.90 -12.50 10.78
N TYR A 47 -2.96 -11.86 10.30
CA TYR A 47 -3.73 -12.37 9.15
C TYR A 47 -2.85 -12.53 7.90
N LEU A 48 -2.03 -11.52 7.56
CA LEU A 48 -1.16 -11.57 6.39
C LEU A 48 -0.03 -12.59 6.55
N ILE A 49 0.52 -12.74 7.76
CA ILE A 49 1.51 -13.80 8.06
C ILE A 49 0.88 -15.18 7.85
N THR A 50 -0.34 -15.38 8.31
CA THR A 50 -1.06 -16.64 8.11
C THR A 50 -1.27 -16.93 6.62
N LEU A 51 -1.69 -15.95 5.84
CA LEU A 51 -1.83 -16.09 4.39
C LEU A 51 -0.52 -16.43 3.69
N SER A 52 0.61 -15.91 4.20
CA SER A 52 1.93 -16.14 3.61
C SER A 52 2.40 -17.60 3.69
N LYS A 53 1.84 -18.38 4.59
CA LYS A 53 2.16 -19.80 4.79
C LYS A 53 1.39 -20.71 3.82
N GLY A 54 0.34 -20.20 3.19
CA GLY A 54 -0.48 -20.95 2.24
C GLY A 54 0.16 -21.04 0.85
N SER A 55 -0.34 -22.00 0.04
CA SER A 55 0.11 -22.22 -1.35
C SER A 55 -0.57 -21.31 -2.37
N ALA A 56 -1.71 -20.72 -2.02
CA ALA A 56 -2.49 -19.87 -2.93
C ALA A 56 -1.73 -18.60 -3.36
N VAL A 57 -2.06 -18.09 -4.55
CA VAL A 57 -1.62 -16.76 -4.99
C VAL A 57 -2.50 -15.72 -4.31
N ASN A 58 -1.88 -14.86 -3.51
CA ASN A 58 -2.58 -13.77 -2.82
C ASN A 58 -2.05 -12.43 -3.30
N VAL A 59 -2.93 -11.63 -3.88
CA VAL A 59 -2.65 -10.26 -4.35
C VAL A 59 -3.19 -9.29 -3.32
N ILE A 60 -2.30 -8.61 -2.62
CA ILE A 60 -2.62 -7.77 -1.47
C ILE A 60 -2.56 -6.30 -1.88
N ASP A 61 -3.71 -5.62 -1.76
CA ASP A 61 -3.84 -4.18 -1.98
C ASP A 61 -3.56 -3.48 -0.65
N ARG A 62 -2.32 -3.07 -0.47
CA ARG A 62 -1.65 -2.49 0.70
C ARG A 62 -1.32 -3.49 1.82
N VAL A 63 -0.24 -3.21 2.52
CA VAL A 63 0.13 -3.89 3.77
C VAL A 63 0.27 -2.89 4.91
N PRO A 64 -0.14 -3.26 6.14
CA PRO A 64 -0.16 -2.34 7.27
C PRO A 64 1.19 -1.68 7.53
N TRP A 65 2.28 -2.44 7.52
CA TRP A 65 3.60 -1.95 7.89
C TRP A 65 4.21 -0.95 6.90
N ILE A 66 4.00 -1.11 5.58
CA ILE A 66 4.49 -0.14 4.59
C ILE A 66 3.63 1.12 4.62
N SER A 67 2.31 0.95 4.54
CA SER A 67 1.40 2.09 4.59
C SER A 67 1.55 2.90 5.87
N GLU A 68 1.71 2.24 7.04
CA GLU A 68 1.85 2.92 8.31
C GLU A 68 3.15 3.74 8.40
N MET A 69 4.27 3.20 7.90
CA MET A 69 5.54 3.94 7.87
C MET A 69 5.43 5.25 7.07
N VAL A 70 4.69 5.23 5.96
CA VAL A 70 4.52 6.41 5.11
C VAL A 70 3.50 7.37 5.71
N TYR A 71 2.31 6.88 6.02
CA TYR A 71 1.19 7.74 6.44
C TYR A 71 1.39 8.33 7.84
N SER A 72 2.02 7.64 8.78
CA SER A 72 2.30 8.22 10.10
C SER A 72 3.22 9.44 9.99
N LYS A 73 4.30 9.33 9.19
CA LYS A 73 5.23 10.44 8.94
C LYS A 73 4.56 11.58 8.16
N ALA A 74 3.87 11.26 7.07
CA ALA A 74 3.24 12.28 6.23
C ALA A 74 2.14 13.08 6.96
N LEU A 75 1.42 12.42 7.88
CA LEU A 75 0.33 13.02 8.66
C LEU A 75 0.79 13.50 10.06
N SER A 76 2.10 13.49 10.34
CA SER A 76 2.69 13.93 11.60
C SER A 76 2.01 13.33 12.83
N ARG A 77 1.74 12.02 12.79
CA ARG A 77 1.12 11.29 13.88
C ARG A 77 1.99 10.14 14.37
N GLU A 78 1.79 9.74 15.62
CA GLU A 78 2.46 8.57 16.18
C GLU A 78 2.14 7.30 15.37
N PRO A 79 3.16 6.48 15.05
CA PRO A 79 2.96 5.22 14.35
C PRO A 79 2.31 4.18 15.27
N LEU A 80 1.45 3.33 14.70
CA LEU A 80 0.75 2.25 15.42
C LEU A 80 1.68 1.12 15.87
N ALA A 81 2.90 1.08 15.34
CA ALA A 81 3.95 0.16 15.75
C ALA A 81 5.34 0.81 15.56
N PRO A 82 6.33 0.44 16.36
CA PRO A 82 7.70 0.94 16.22
C PRO A 82 8.28 0.63 14.83
N GLU A 83 9.01 1.57 14.25
CA GLU A 83 9.58 1.46 12.90
C GLU A 83 10.43 0.19 12.72
N HIS A 84 11.27 -0.16 13.71
CA HIS A 84 12.10 -1.36 13.66
C HIS A 84 11.29 -2.67 13.55
N LYS A 85 10.08 -2.70 14.14
CA LYS A 85 9.16 -3.85 14.00
C LYS A 85 8.57 -3.91 12.60
N MET A 86 8.20 -2.77 12.02
CA MET A 86 7.70 -2.70 10.65
C MET A 86 8.76 -3.12 9.64
N LEU A 87 10.01 -2.68 9.80
CA LEU A 87 11.15 -3.12 8.99
C LEU A 87 11.42 -4.64 9.13
N LYS A 88 11.26 -5.20 10.32
CA LYS A 88 11.37 -6.65 10.54
C LYS A 88 10.30 -7.43 9.76
N LEU A 89 9.07 -6.93 9.70
CA LEU A 89 7.99 -7.56 8.92
C LEU A 89 8.32 -7.61 7.44
N MET A 90 8.99 -6.60 6.90
CA MET A 90 9.45 -6.61 5.50
C MET A 90 10.43 -7.74 5.20
N LYS A 91 11.21 -8.20 6.20
CA LYS A 91 12.17 -9.30 6.06
C LYS A 91 11.51 -10.68 6.20
N ILE A 92 10.50 -10.80 7.03
CA ILE A 92 9.85 -12.08 7.34
C ILE A 92 9.03 -12.59 6.17
N ILE A 93 8.29 -11.72 5.52
CA ILE A 93 7.41 -12.09 4.42
C ILE A 93 8.20 -11.98 3.12
N ARG A 94 8.53 -13.12 2.51
CA ARG A 94 9.11 -13.18 1.16
C ARG A 94 8.05 -12.72 0.16
N GLN A 95 8.10 -11.44 -0.20
CA GLN A 95 7.08 -10.77 -0.99
C GLN A 95 7.65 -10.22 -2.30
N LYS A 96 6.80 -10.18 -3.32
CA LYS A 96 7.03 -9.36 -4.51
C LYS A 96 6.20 -8.10 -4.34
N VAL A 97 6.84 -6.94 -4.35
CA VAL A 97 6.16 -5.65 -4.17
C VAL A 97 6.11 -4.91 -5.49
N ILE A 98 4.94 -4.39 -5.82
CA ILE A 98 4.74 -3.49 -6.94
C ILE A 98 4.45 -2.10 -6.36
N TYR A 99 5.37 -1.18 -6.58
CA TYR A 99 5.17 0.22 -6.23
C TYR A 99 4.37 0.91 -7.32
N CYS A 100 3.12 1.18 -7.04
CA CYS A 100 2.22 1.90 -7.94
C CYS A 100 2.46 3.40 -7.80
N ARG A 101 3.19 3.98 -8.76
CA ARG A 101 3.60 5.39 -8.79
C ARG A 101 3.11 6.03 -10.09
N PRO A 102 2.07 6.88 -10.05
CA PRO A 102 1.63 7.59 -11.26
C PRO A 102 2.69 8.60 -11.72
N SER A 103 2.86 8.74 -13.02
CA SER A 103 3.77 9.72 -13.63
C SER A 103 3.30 11.15 -13.38
N THR A 104 2.00 11.36 -13.40
CA THR A 104 1.37 12.63 -13.06
C THR A 104 0.73 12.56 -11.68
N LEU A 105 1.15 13.46 -10.82
CA LEU A 105 0.56 13.64 -9.49
C LEU A 105 -0.67 14.52 -9.60
N SER A 106 -1.77 14.00 -10.11
CA SER A 106 -3.04 14.68 -10.06
C SER A 106 -3.88 14.15 -8.91
N ILE A 107 -3.91 14.92 -7.83
CA ILE A 107 -4.86 14.74 -6.73
C ILE A 107 -6.30 14.81 -7.25
N ASP A 108 -6.53 15.61 -8.29
CA ASP A 108 -7.84 15.83 -8.87
C ASP A 108 -8.35 14.58 -9.61
N SER A 109 -7.46 13.66 -10.00
CA SER A 109 -7.83 12.35 -10.51
C SER A 109 -8.24 11.34 -9.43
N MET A 110 -8.08 11.69 -8.17
CA MET A 110 -8.72 10.95 -7.07
C MET A 110 -10.23 11.23 -7.12
N ILE A 111 -10.90 10.54 -8.01
CA ILE A 111 -12.36 10.53 -8.03
C ILE A 111 -12.83 9.93 -6.71
N VAL A 112 -13.08 10.81 -5.79
CA VAL A 112 -13.80 10.51 -4.56
C VAL A 112 -15.25 10.28 -5.00
N ASP A 113 -15.61 9.02 -5.24
CA ASP A 113 -17.01 8.67 -5.34
C ASP A 113 -17.59 8.83 -3.91
N PRO A 114 -18.34 9.91 -3.64
CA PRO A 114 -18.86 10.19 -2.31
C PRO A 114 -19.80 9.08 -1.82
N ASN A 115 -20.34 8.27 -2.74
CA ASN A 115 -21.24 7.18 -2.43
C ASN A 115 -20.53 5.85 -2.13
N LYS A 116 -19.22 5.75 -2.44
CA LYS A 116 -18.43 4.52 -2.23
C LYS A 116 -17.52 4.56 -1.03
N THR A 117 -17.45 5.66 -0.32
CA THR A 117 -16.47 5.80 0.75
C THR A 117 -17.14 5.94 2.11
N HIS A 118 -16.88 4.98 2.98
CA HIS A 118 -17.12 5.08 4.42
C HIS A 118 -16.15 6.04 5.14
N LYS A 119 -15.39 6.83 4.38
CA LYS A 119 -14.41 7.77 4.91
C LYS A 119 -15.07 9.15 5.02
N SER A 120 -14.90 9.80 6.17
CA SER A 120 -15.40 11.15 6.37
C SER A 120 -14.76 12.14 5.38
N ARG A 121 -15.46 13.20 5.03
CA ARG A 121 -14.94 14.31 4.21
C ARG A 121 -13.64 14.88 4.80
N GLU A 122 -13.59 15.03 6.12
CA GLU A 122 -12.40 15.47 6.86
C GLU A 122 -11.17 14.60 6.59
N PHE A 123 -11.34 13.28 6.56
CA PHE A 123 -10.25 12.37 6.22
C PHE A 123 -9.71 12.61 4.81
N TYR A 124 -10.59 12.86 3.84
CA TYR A 124 -10.18 13.16 2.46
C TYR A 124 -9.41 14.46 2.36
N GLU A 125 -9.89 15.52 2.99
CA GLU A 125 -9.20 16.80 3.01
C GLU A 125 -7.82 16.67 3.66
N THR A 126 -7.72 15.87 4.73
CA THR A 126 -6.44 15.57 5.37
C THR A 126 -5.47 14.84 4.44
N ILE A 127 -5.95 13.84 3.69
CA ILE A 127 -5.11 13.13 2.70
C ILE A 127 -4.74 14.08 1.56
N LYS A 128 -5.69 14.86 1.05
CA LYS A 128 -5.47 15.79 -0.06
C LYS A 128 -4.40 16.83 0.30
N SER A 129 -4.50 17.45 1.46
CA SER A 129 -3.54 18.47 1.91
C SER A 129 -2.12 17.92 2.18
N ASN A 130 -2.00 16.62 2.52
CA ASN A 130 -0.72 15.97 2.75
C ASN A 130 -0.28 15.05 1.60
N TYR A 131 -0.97 15.07 0.47
CA TYR A 131 -0.69 14.15 -0.63
C TYR A 131 0.74 14.22 -1.16
N PRO A 132 1.35 15.40 -1.37
CA PRO A 132 2.76 15.48 -1.75
C PRO A 132 3.68 14.77 -0.77
N LYS A 133 3.49 14.97 0.54
CA LYS A 133 4.28 14.30 1.58
C LYS A 133 4.11 12.78 1.58
N ILE A 134 2.89 12.30 1.27
CA ILE A 134 2.61 10.87 1.14
C ILE A 134 3.37 10.29 -0.05
N VAL A 135 3.35 10.97 -1.19
CA VAL A 135 4.07 10.55 -2.39
C VAL A 135 5.58 10.54 -2.14
N ASP A 136 6.13 11.61 -1.59
CA ASP A 136 7.54 11.71 -1.23
C ASP A 136 7.94 10.62 -0.23
N GLY A 137 7.06 10.31 0.73
CA GLY A 137 7.26 9.23 1.69
C GLY A 137 7.38 7.86 1.02
N TYR A 138 6.56 7.58 0.03
CA TYR A 138 6.67 6.36 -0.78
C TYR A 138 7.91 6.38 -1.67
N ASP A 139 8.19 7.47 -2.37
CA ASP A 139 9.37 7.61 -3.23
C ASP A 139 10.65 7.40 -2.42
N ASN A 140 10.77 8.03 -1.25
CA ASN A 140 11.90 7.86 -0.35
C ASN A 140 12.03 6.41 0.15
N LEU A 141 10.93 5.79 0.57
CA LEU A 141 10.95 4.40 1.05
C LEU A 141 11.43 3.44 -0.05
N PHE A 142 10.90 3.58 -1.27
CA PHE A 142 11.23 2.69 -2.39
C PHE A 142 12.56 3.04 -3.09
N SER A 143 13.19 4.17 -2.78
CA SER A 143 14.57 4.49 -3.19
C SER A 143 15.63 3.85 -2.28
N MET A 144 15.24 3.41 -1.07
CA MET A 144 16.15 2.75 -0.13
C MET A 144 16.45 1.32 -0.55
N THR A 145 17.56 0.76 -0.05
CA THR A 145 17.85 -0.68 -0.17
C THR A 145 16.88 -1.46 0.72
N LEU A 146 15.85 -1.99 0.12
CA LEU A 146 14.83 -2.78 0.81
C LEU A 146 15.19 -4.28 0.84
N PRO A 147 14.72 -5.03 1.83
CA PRO A 147 15.00 -6.48 1.95
C PRO A 147 14.20 -7.34 0.97
N PHE A 148 13.50 -6.73 0.01
CA PHE A 148 12.73 -7.40 -1.03
C PHE A 148 12.91 -6.70 -2.38
N ARG A 149 12.68 -7.43 -3.46
CA ARG A 149 12.66 -6.85 -4.81
C ARG A 149 11.34 -6.17 -5.06
N HIS A 150 11.38 -4.98 -5.63
CA HIS A 150 10.19 -4.26 -6.07
C HIS A 150 10.32 -3.82 -7.53
N ILE A 151 9.16 -3.58 -8.14
CA ILE A 151 9.04 -2.98 -9.47
C ILE A 151 8.10 -1.79 -9.38
N LYS A 152 8.36 -0.78 -10.20
CA LYS A 152 7.52 0.41 -10.27
C LYS A 152 6.46 0.23 -11.37
N TYR A 153 5.23 0.58 -11.06
CA TYR A 153 4.11 0.57 -12.00
C TYR A 153 3.50 1.96 -12.12
N ASP A 154 3.43 2.45 -13.36
CA ASP A 154 2.74 3.68 -13.71
C ASP A 154 1.44 3.33 -14.45
N HIS A 155 0.30 3.58 -13.81
CA HIS A 155 -1.01 3.26 -14.36
C HIS A 155 -1.45 4.22 -15.48
N VAL A 156 -0.83 5.40 -15.58
CA VAL A 156 -1.13 6.38 -16.64
C VAL A 156 -0.61 5.89 -17.97
N ASN A 157 0.62 5.33 -17.95
CA ASN A 157 1.29 4.81 -19.15
C ASN A 157 1.20 3.29 -19.26
N ASP A 158 0.51 2.60 -18.34
CA ASP A 158 0.45 1.13 -18.20
C ASP A 158 1.84 0.47 -18.28
N HIS A 159 2.85 1.12 -17.68
CA HIS A 159 4.25 0.76 -17.78
C HIS A 159 4.79 0.16 -16.48
N LEU A 160 5.56 -0.94 -16.62
CA LEU A 160 6.33 -1.57 -15.55
C LEU A 160 7.81 -1.28 -15.75
N SER A 161 8.47 -0.66 -14.78
CA SER A 161 9.91 -0.45 -14.78
C SER A 161 10.57 -1.10 -13.58
N LYS A 162 11.78 -1.62 -13.77
CA LYS A 162 12.64 -2.04 -12.66
C LYS A 162 13.19 -0.77 -11.98
N VAL A 163 13.20 -0.75 -10.67
CA VAL A 163 13.82 0.29 -9.86
C VAL A 163 15.15 -0.23 -9.33
#